data_05f902a594fdefc3a0ca95b36b2344d2
#
_entry.id   05f902a594fdefc3a0ca95b36b2344d2
#
_cell.length_a   1.000
_cell.length_b   1.000
_cell.length_c   1.000
_cell.angle_alpha   90.00
_cell.angle_beta   90.00
_cell.angle_gamma   90.00
#
_symmetry.space_group_name_H-M   'P 1'
#
loop_
_entity.id
_entity.type
_entity.pdbx_description
1 polymer ?
#
loop_
_entity_poly.entity_id
_entity_poly.type
_entity_poly.pdbx_seq_one_letter_code
_entity_poly.pdbx_strand_id
1 'polypeptide(L)'
;MFRQILKYSFAVLIVFSTIFSSSALTLDEARELYKAGKYKEAAPVFKAQLKRRPNDGSLNHWYGVCLFHEKKYNEAEKYLKIGAKRKVLESPHYLADMYMAQYRFEDAISSYEEYTAALSKAKKQIPDSIGKAIARARRAKLMLQYV
;
A
#
# COMPACT_ATOMS: atom_id res chain seq x y z
N MET A 1 -39.07 45.41 -0.79
CA MET A 1 -39.01 43.94 -0.93
C MET A 1 -37.67 43.45 -1.45
N PHE A 2 -37.06 44.03 -2.43
CA PHE A 2 -35.75 43.60 -2.98
C PHE A 2 -34.57 43.62 -2.01
N ARG A 3 -34.53 44.53 -1.05
CA ARG A 3 -33.44 44.65 -0.06
C ARG A 3 -33.41 43.54 1.00
N GLN A 4 -34.51 42.89 1.26
CA GLN A 4 -34.62 41.81 2.22
C GLN A 4 -34.06 40.49 1.60
N ILE A 5 -34.35 40.26 0.34
CA ILE A 5 -33.91 39.03 -0.38
C ILE A 5 -32.38 38.97 -0.51
N LEU A 6 -31.73 40.14 -0.70
CA LEU A 6 -30.26 40.19 -0.83
C LEU A 6 -29.51 39.80 0.46
N LYS A 7 -30.11 40.12 1.63
CA LYS A 7 -29.51 39.78 2.94
C LYS A 7 -29.53 38.28 3.25
N TYR A 8 -30.58 37.59 2.82
CA TYR A 8 -30.68 36.13 3.02
C TYR A 8 -29.82 35.34 2.03
N SER A 9 -29.61 35.86 0.82
CA SER A 9 -28.71 35.22 -0.17
C SER A 9 -27.25 35.25 0.28
N PHE A 10 -26.78 36.32 0.94
CA PHE A 10 -25.42 36.41 1.47
C PHE A 10 -25.20 35.52 2.70
N ALA A 11 -26.23 35.43 3.58
CA ALA A 11 -26.16 34.56 4.77
C ALA A 11 -26.12 33.06 4.40
N VAL A 12 -26.87 32.64 3.38
CA VAL A 12 -26.88 31.26 2.89
C VAL A 12 -25.54 30.90 2.24
N LEU A 13 -24.91 31.82 1.51
CA LEU A 13 -23.57 31.59 0.91
C LEU A 13 -22.47 31.45 1.97
N ILE A 14 -22.54 32.20 3.07
CA ILE A 14 -21.55 32.11 4.16
C ILE A 14 -21.72 30.80 4.94
N VAL A 15 -22.96 30.34 5.17
CA VAL A 15 -23.22 29.06 5.85
C VAL A 15 -22.79 27.87 5.00
N PHE A 16 -22.91 27.94 3.67
CA PHE A 16 -22.44 26.87 2.76
C PHE A 16 -20.90 26.80 2.67
N SER A 17 -20.19 27.91 2.86
CA SER A 17 -18.72 27.93 2.83
C SER A 17 -18.08 27.42 4.12
N THR A 18 -18.79 27.36 5.24
CA THR A 18 -18.27 26.88 6.53
C THR A 18 -18.46 25.36 6.74
N ILE A 19 -19.29 24.70 5.93
CA ILE A 19 -19.55 23.26 6.06
C ILE A 19 -18.53 22.41 5.25
N PHE A 20 -17.78 23.02 4.33
CA PHE A 20 -16.72 22.33 3.58
C PHE A 20 -15.34 22.55 4.23
N SER A 21 -15.27 22.38 5.55
CA SER A 21 -14.00 22.13 6.20
C SER A 21 -13.68 20.65 5.91
N SER A 22 -13.05 20.41 4.77
CA SER A 22 -12.41 19.14 4.47
C SER A 22 -11.31 18.93 5.53
N SER A 23 -11.67 18.35 6.67
CA SER A 23 -10.67 17.91 7.63
C SER A 23 -9.77 16.92 6.92
N ALA A 24 -8.49 17.27 6.77
CA ALA A 24 -7.52 16.37 6.18
C ALA A 24 -7.55 15.07 6.98
N LEU A 25 -7.67 13.93 6.29
CA LEU A 25 -7.66 12.61 6.91
C LEU A 25 -6.44 12.46 7.83
N THR A 26 -6.67 12.01 9.03
CA THR A 26 -5.62 11.71 10.00
C THR A 26 -4.90 10.40 9.63
N LEU A 27 -3.73 10.17 10.22
CA LEU A 27 -3.00 8.92 10.01
C LEU A 27 -3.80 7.70 10.50
N ASP A 28 -4.55 7.84 11.57
CA ASP A 28 -5.34 6.73 12.13
C ASP A 28 -6.54 6.39 11.24
N GLU A 29 -7.23 7.40 10.71
CA GLU A 29 -8.28 7.19 9.71
C GLU A 29 -7.73 6.54 8.44
N ALA A 30 -6.55 6.94 7.98
CA ALA A 30 -5.89 6.31 6.84
C ALA A 30 -5.53 4.83 7.11
N ARG A 31 -5.16 4.48 8.34
CA ARG A 31 -4.93 3.09 8.73
C ARG A 31 -6.22 2.26 8.69
N GLU A 32 -7.33 2.81 9.15
CA GLU A 32 -8.63 2.13 9.08
C GLU A 32 -9.09 1.97 7.62
N LEU A 33 -8.91 2.98 6.77
CA LEU A 33 -9.15 2.86 5.34
C LEU A 33 -8.29 1.77 4.70
N TYR A 34 -6.99 1.71 5.06
CA TYR A 34 -6.08 0.67 4.60
C TYR A 34 -6.54 -0.74 5.02
N LYS A 35 -6.93 -0.93 6.29
CA LYS A 35 -7.48 -2.20 6.79
C LYS A 35 -8.78 -2.60 6.09
N ALA A 36 -9.60 -1.61 5.72
CA ALA A 36 -10.84 -1.80 4.96
C ALA A 36 -10.60 -2.05 3.46
N GLY A 37 -9.34 -2.09 2.99
CA GLY A 37 -8.99 -2.26 1.58
C GLY A 37 -9.18 -1.02 0.71
N LYS A 38 -9.47 0.13 1.30
CA LYS A 38 -9.66 1.42 0.62
C LYS A 38 -8.32 2.10 0.35
N TYR A 39 -7.46 1.41 -0.39
CA TYR A 39 -6.06 1.80 -0.60
C TYR A 39 -5.90 3.16 -1.28
N LYS A 40 -6.74 3.46 -2.28
CA LYS A 40 -6.70 4.72 -3.01
C LYS A 40 -6.99 5.93 -2.11
N GLU A 41 -7.88 5.76 -1.13
CA GLU A 41 -8.23 6.82 -0.18
C GLU A 41 -7.14 7.00 0.90
N ALA A 42 -6.49 5.93 1.33
CA ALA A 42 -5.43 5.94 2.33
C ALA A 42 -4.09 6.48 1.80
N ALA A 43 -3.76 6.19 0.54
CA ALA A 43 -2.45 6.48 -0.06
C ALA A 43 -1.98 7.95 0.07
N PRO A 44 -2.80 8.98 -0.16
CA PRO A 44 -2.37 10.37 -0.04
C PRO A 44 -1.86 10.73 1.35
N VAL A 45 -2.48 10.17 2.40
CA VAL A 45 -2.08 10.43 3.79
C VAL A 45 -0.72 9.80 4.09
N PHE A 46 -0.51 8.54 3.72
CA PHE A 46 0.78 7.87 3.90
C PHE A 46 1.89 8.59 3.13
N LYS A 47 1.62 9.01 1.89
CA LYS A 47 2.55 9.80 1.08
C LYS A 47 2.92 11.12 1.75
N ALA A 48 1.96 11.83 2.33
CA ALA A 48 2.22 13.08 3.05
C ALA A 48 3.07 12.85 4.30
N GLN A 49 2.82 11.77 5.05
CA GLN A 49 3.61 11.40 6.23
C GLN A 49 5.04 10.99 5.86
N LEU A 50 5.25 10.34 4.72
CA LEU A 50 6.58 9.97 4.23
C LEU A 50 7.47 11.16 3.90
N LYS A 51 6.91 12.34 3.55
CA LYS A 51 7.70 13.58 3.40
C LYS A 51 8.41 13.96 4.70
N ARG A 52 7.80 13.68 5.85
CA ARG A 52 8.33 13.99 7.18
C ARG A 52 9.17 12.85 7.75
N ARG A 53 8.85 11.61 7.42
CA ARG A 53 9.48 10.37 7.92
C ARG A 53 9.79 9.40 6.77
N PRO A 54 10.74 9.75 5.88
CA PRO A 54 10.97 9.01 4.63
C PRO A 54 11.44 7.57 4.83
N ASN A 55 12.06 7.28 5.98
CA ASN A 55 12.61 5.97 6.31
C ASN A 55 11.75 5.16 7.31
N ASP A 56 10.52 5.60 7.61
CA ASP A 56 9.61 4.84 8.47
C ASP A 56 9.15 3.57 7.74
N GLY A 57 9.47 2.40 8.31
CA GLY A 57 9.21 1.11 7.68
C GLY A 57 7.72 0.85 7.44
N SER A 58 6.89 1.15 8.45
CA SER A 58 5.44 0.93 8.37
C SER A 58 4.77 1.84 7.35
N LEU A 59 5.14 3.12 7.32
CA LEU A 59 4.61 4.06 6.33
C LEU A 59 5.01 3.67 4.90
N ASN A 60 6.27 3.25 4.71
CA ASN A 60 6.74 2.76 3.41
C ASN A 60 5.98 1.50 3.00
N HIS A 61 5.78 0.55 3.91
CA HIS A 61 4.99 -0.63 3.66
C HIS A 61 3.56 -0.28 3.25
N TRP A 62 2.82 0.49 4.06
CA TRP A 62 1.42 0.83 3.78
C TRP A 62 1.26 1.59 2.47
N TYR A 63 2.13 2.56 2.19
CA TYR A 63 2.10 3.29 0.92
C TYR A 63 2.44 2.37 -0.26
N GLY A 64 3.47 1.52 -0.11
CA GLY A 64 3.85 0.53 -1.12
C GLY A 64 2.71 -0.45 -1.44
N VAL A 65 1.98 -0.93 -0.42
CA VAL A 65 0.80 -1.80 -0.61
C VAL A 65 -0.33 -1.05 -1.33
N CYS A 66 -0.57 0.22 -1.00
CA CYS A 66 -1.55 1.02 -1.73
C CYS A 66 -1.20 1.10 -3.22
N LEU A 67 0.06 1.39 -3.54
CA LEU A 67 0.55 1.45 -4.92
C LEU A 67 0.47 0.08 -5.63
N PHE A 68 0.75 -1.01 -4.92
CA PHE A 68 0.60 -2.36 -5.44
C PHE A 68 -0.85 -2.63 -5.89
N HIS A 69 -1.84 -2.31 -5.07
CA HIS A 69 -3.25 -2.46 -5.42
C HIS A 69 -3.70 -1.52 -6.54
N GLU A 70 -3.03 -0.38 -6.72
CA GLU A 70 -3.21 0.50 -7.87
C GLU A 70 -2.44 0.01 -9.13
N LYS A 71 -1.75 -1.13 -9.05
CA LYS A 71 -0.90 -1.70 -10.11
C LYS A 71 0.28 -0.81 -10.53
N LYS A 72 0.67 0.13 -9.68
CA LYS A 72 1.84 1.00 -9.86
C LYS A 72 3.10 0.30 -9.38
N TYR A 73 3.43 -0.85 -9.97
CA TYR A 73 4.41 -1.79 -9.46
C TYR A 73 5.81 -1.20 -9.34
N ASN A 74 6.27 -0.42 -10.33
CA ASN A 74 7.60 0.19 -10.29
C ASN A 74 7.77 1.18 -9.13
N GLU A 75 6.71 1.92 -8.79
CA GLU A 75 6.71 2.81 -7.63
C GLU A 75 6.60 2.00 -6.32
N ALA A 76 5.70 1.01 -6.29
CA ALA A 76 5.47 0.15 -5.12
C ALA A 76 6.77 -0.55 -4.69
N GLU A 77 7.56 -1.05 -5.64
CA GLU A 77 8.83 -1.75 -5.39
C GLU A 77 9.75 -0.94 -4.48
N LYS A 78 9.93 0.35 -4.78
CA LYS A 78 10.78 1.26 -4.00
C LYS A 78 10.37 1.28 -2.52
N TYR A 79 9.10 1.46 -2.25
CA TYR A 79 8.58 1.61 -0.88
C TYR A 79 8.53 0.27 -0.14
N LEU A 80 8.13 -0.80 -0.81
CA LEU A 80 8.12 -2.14 -0.23
C LEU A 80 9.54 -2.63 0.11
N LYS A 81 10.55 -2.32 -0.70
CA LYS A 81 11.95 -2.61 -0.37
C LYS A 81 12.43 -1.88 0.89
N ILE A 82 12.01 -0.62 1.10
CA ILE A 82 12.32 0.09 2.34
C ILE A 82 11.61 -0.59 3.52
N GLY A 83 10.34 -0.98 3.37
CA GLY A 83 9.60 -1.73 4.37
C GLY A 83 10.31 -3.03 4.77
N ALA A 84 10.73 -3.83 3.80
CA ALA A 84 11.48 -5.07 4.02
C ALA A 84 12.82 -4.81 4.73
N LYS A 85 13.60 -3.84 4.27
CA LYS A 85 14.85 -3.42 4.92
C LYS A 85 14.64 -2.99 6.39
N ARG A 86 13.50 -2.39 6.69
CA ARG A 86 13.09 -1.98 8.05
C ARG A 86 12.39 -3.11 8.82
N LYS A 87 12.44 -4.36 8.31
CA LYS A 87 11.92 -5.57 8.97
C LYS A 87 10.40 -5.57 9.15
N VAL A 88 9.67 -4.88 8.28
CA VAL A 88 8.21 -5.06 8.20
C VAL A 88 7.93 -6.40 7.56
N LEU A 89 7.33 -7.31 8.35
CA LEU A 89 7.21 -8.73 8.06
C LEU A 89 6.54 -9.02 6.71
N GLU A 90 5.48 -8.31 6.39
CA GLU A 90 4.66 -8.54 5.20
C GLU A 90 5.24 -7.92 3.92
N SER A 91 6.23 -7.03 4.02
CA SER A 91 6.80 -6.35 2.84
C SER A 91 7.40 -7.29 1.81
N PRO A 92 8.18 -8.32 2.17
CA PRO A 92 8.69 -9.29 1.20
C PRO A 92 7.58 -10.10 0.50
N HIS A 93 6.46 -10.38 1.18
CA HIS A 93 5.31 -11.05 0.58
C HIS A 93 4.71 -10.23 -0.57
N TYR A 94 4.43 -8.93 -0.32
CA TYR A 94 3.92 -8.04 -1.36
C TYR A 94 4.92 -7.82 -2.51
N LEU A 95 6.23 -7.78 -2.21
CA LEU A 95 7.26 -7.77 -3.26
C LEU A 95 7.18 -9.01 -4.13
N ALA A 96 7.05 -10.18 -3.53
CA ALA A 96 6.95 -11.44 -4.26
C ALA A 96 5.72 -11.49 -5.16
N ASP A 97 4.54 -11.12 -4.65
CA ASP A 97 3.30 -11.07 -5.43
C ASP A 97 3.40 -10.07 -6.60
N MET A 98 4.03 -8.93 -6.37
CA MET A 98 4.29 -7.92 -7.38
C MET A 98 5.23 -8.44 -8.47
N TYR A 99 6.32 -9.11 -8.11
CA TYR A 99 7.25 -9.72 -9.06
C TYR A 99 6.60 -10.84 -9.86
N MET A 100 5.74 -11.64 -9.23
CA MET A 100 4.90 -12.62 -9.94
C MET A 100 4.03 -11.98 -11.01
N ALA A 101 3.39 -10.85 -10.69
CA ALA A 101 2.54 -10.11 -11.63
C ALA A 101 3.35 -9.50 -12.80
N GLN A 102 4.64 -9.26 -12.60
CA GLN A 102 5.58 -8.73 -13.61
C GLN A 102 6.39 -9.81 -14.33
N TYR A 103 6.08 -11.09 -14.11
CA TYR A 103 6.84 -12.24 -14.66
C TYR A 103 8.31 -12.30 -14.23
N ARG A 104 8.68 -11.60 -13.15
CA ARG A 104 10.02 -11.60 -12.55
C ARG A 104 10.12 -12.75 -11.54
N PHE A 105 10.09 -13.96 -12.03
CA PHE A 105 9.94 -15.16 -11.19
C PHE A 105 11.11 -15.39 -10.22
N GLU A 106 12.32 -15.03 -10.58
CA GLU A 106 13.51 -15.17 -9.75
C GLU A 106 13.44 -14.25 -8.52
N ASP A 107 13.10 -12.98 -8.75
CA ASP A 107 12.87 -12.00 -7.70
C ASP A 107 11.69 -12.40 -6.79
N ALA A 108 10.63 -12.97 -7.39
CA ALA A 108 9.48 -13.46 -6.63
C ALA A 108 9.86 -14.62 -5.70
N ILE A 109 10.61 -15.61 -6.20
CA ILE A 109 11.09 -16.76 -5.39
C ILE A 109 11.92 -16.24 -4.22
N SER A 110 12.90 -15.39 -4.48
CA SER A 110 13.77 -14.82 -3.45
C SER A 110 12.97 -14.06 -2.37
N SER A 111 11.99 -13.27 -2.78
CA SER A 111 11.16 -12.50 -1.85
C SER A 111 10.22 -13.39 -1.02
N TYR A 112 9.66 -14.47 -1.59
CA TYR A 112 8.88 -15.45 -0.82
C TYR A 112 9.76 -16.20 0.18
N GLU A 113 11.00 -16.55 -0.20
CA GLU A 113 11.96 -17.21 0.69
C GLU A 113 12.37 -16.27 1.84
N GLU A 114 12.58 -14.98 1.57
CA GLU A 114 12.81 -13.98 2.62
C GLU A 114 11.61 -13.89 3.59
N TYR A 115 10.38 -13.90 3.06
CA TYR A 115 9.17 -13.89 3.88
C TYR A 115 9.04 -15.13 4.76
N THR A 116 9.29 -16.33 4.20
CA THR A 116 9.23 -17.57 4.99
C THR A 116 10.29 -17.61 6.08
N ALA A 117 11.50 -17.13 5.80
CA ALA A 117 12.56 -17.02 6.79
C ALA A 117 12.19 -16.03 7.92
N ALA A 118 11.57 -14.90 7.57
CA ALA A 118 11.10 -13.92 8.55
C ALA A 118 9.96 -14.49 9.43
N LEU A 119 9.01 -15.23 8.85
CA LEU A 119 7.96 -15.93 9.59
C LEU A 119 8.53 -16.96 10.57
N SER A 120 9.47 -17.80 10.11
CA SER A 120 10.15 -18.79 10.95
C SER A 120 10.86 -18.12 12.14
N LYS A 121 11.59 -17.02 11.88
CA LYS A 121 12.27 -16.26 12.93
C LYS A 121 11.29 -15.66 13.93
N ALA A 122 10.12 -15.23 13.48
CA ALA A 122 9.05 -14.71 14.32
C ALA A 122 8.21 -15.82 14.99
N LYS A 123 8.56 -17.10 14.79
CA LYS A 123 7.80 -18.28 15.28
C LYS A 123 6.33 -18.27 14.83
N LYS A 124 6.08 -17.74 13.65
CA LYS A 124 4.76 -17.73 13.01
C LYS A 124 4.63 -18.90 12.04
N GLN A 125 3.42 -19.41 11.90
CA GLN A 125 3.12 -20.47 10.92
C GLN A 125 3.33 -19.93 9.50
N ILE A 126 3.97 -20.73 8.65
CA ILE A 126 4.12 -20.45 7.22
C ILE A 126 2.86 -20.94 6.51
N PRO A 127 2.10 -20.08 5.83
CA PRO A 127 0.91 -20.51 5.10
C PRO A 127 1.28 -21.43 3.93
N ASP A 128 0.54 -22.51 3.73
CA ASP A 128 0.73 -23.46 2.61
C ASP A 128 0.67 -22.77 1.23
N SER A 129 -0.10 -21.67 1.14
CA SER A 129 -0.18 -20.86 -0.07
C SER A 129 1.16 -20.33 -0.54
N ILE A 130 2.09 -20.04 0.37
CA ILE A 130 3.42 -19.53 0.04
C ILE A 130 4.27 -20.62 -0.61
N GLY A 131 4.26 -21.84 -0.07
CA GLY A 131 4.93 -22.99 -0.73
C GLY A 131 4.42 -23.25 -2.15
N LYS A 132 3.10 -23.16 -2.32
CA LYS A 132 2.46 -23.29 -3.65
C LYS A 132 2.85 -22.14 -4.59
N ALA A 133 2.97 -20.91 -4.08
CA ALA A 133 3.39 -19.76 -4.87
C ALA A 133 4.85 -19.89 -5.34
N ILE A 134 5.76 -20.32 -4.47
CA ILE A 134 7.16 -20.61 -4.81
C ILE A 134 7.23 -21.70 -5.89
N ALA A 135 6.49 -22.80 -5.72
CA ALA A 135 6.47 -23.89 -6.71
C ALA A 135 5.95 -23.40 -8.08
N ARG A 136 4.93 -22.56 -8.10
CA ARG A 136 4.40 -21.94 -9.32
C ARG A 136 5.43 -21.03 -9.99
N ALA A 137 6.12 -20.18 -9.22
CA ALA A 137 7.16 -19.31 -9.74
C ALA A 137 8.33 -20.10 -10.34
N ARG A 138 8.78 -21.17 -9.68
CA ARG A 138 9.84 -22.05 -10.18
C ARG A 138 9.44 -22.74 -11.48
N ARG A 139 8.21 -23.25 -11.57
CA ARG A 139 7.68 -23.86 -12.81
C ARG A 139 7.62 -22.85 -13.94
N ALA A 140 7.07 -21.68 -13.70
CA ALA A 140 6.97 -20.61 -14.71
C ALA A 140 8.35 -20.16 -15.20
N LYS A 141 9.33 -20.02 -14.31
CA LYS A 141 10.72 -19.72 -14.67
C LYS A 141 11.29 -20.77 -15.63
N LEU A 142 11.10 -22.05 -15.31
CA LEU A 142 11.58 -23.15 -16.18
C LEU A 142 10.95 -23.10 -17.57
N MET A 143 9.64 -22.84 -17.65
CA MET A 143 8.95 -22.76 -18.95
C MET A 143 9.47 -21.63 -19.84
N LEU A 144 9.90 -20.50 -19.28
CA LEU A 144 10.50 -19.40 -20.07
C LEU A 144 11.89 -19.74 -20.65
N GLN A 145 12.57 -20.75 -20.14
CA GLN A 145 13.89 -21.17 -20.66
C GLN A 145 13.77 -22.02 -21.94
N TYR A 146 12.56 -22.49 -22.29
CA TYR A 146 12.31 -23.37 -23.44
C TYR A 146 11.54 -22.67 -24.57
N VAL A 147 11.32 -21.35 -24.48
CA VAL A 147 10.71 -20.52 -25.52
C VAL A 147 11.76 -19.62 -26.17
#